data_1a0556737028c601c927ca90537c7bf7
#
_entry.id   1a0556737028c601c927ca90537c7bf7
#
_cell.length_a   1.000
_cell.length_b   1.000
_cell.length_c   1.000
_cell.angle_alpha   90.00
_cell.angle_beta   90.00
_cell.angle_gamma   90.00
#
_symmetry.space_group_name_H-M   'P 1'
#
loop_
_entity.id
_entity.type
_entity.pdbx_description
1 polymer ?
#
loop_
_entity_poly.entity_id
_entity_poly.type
_entity_poly.pdbx_seq_one_letter_code
_entity_poly.pdbx_strand_id
1 'polypeptide(L)'
;MKIKRLLSAILALCTLLPCTALLSSSDGDFKPYCMSLTVGADETERGFSWYYIEGGTGTFTYTEADRLTDGKMPEDAITLTAEGVFVNDDEEHSYQVKLTDLKPDTEYAYQVTNDGNSTEIIRFRTGETDDFSFVLLGDVQVDHTHAEEYDLWENSLQTIIGSEKLNDFSFFVSVGDQVDYGFDELDYRFFLNNDALYGITLAPTLGNHDRDWHAFKMHFNLPNESDKYGLNPAGSDFYFAYNDVLFISLNSNSTATDEHRAFMEETIAANPDAKWKVVLMHHGIFGASEHIYEDNVLTHKEELVPVFNELGIDVVLNGHDHTYCRTYIMDGTTPITDPAKYDNAEMTEVTDPEGILYITANSASGTQMYEPLDYDEIPYAAYAHQDMVPYAARVYVSDTEFTITTYRLDNLDVVDTFTINKTAKLPFTDVEEDKWYTEGIRYCYVNEYMAGVSDTEFGRKQNVTRAMFATILAKIDGGDIPEYTTEEMTFSDVEAGKWYSDAIEWAYRNEYAAGMGEGVFGRKSDVSREQIAMFLYTYAEKNGIDVSARADIGGYSDYSRIHEYALNALSWAVAENLISGTGENILAPRNSATRAEIALIVKNYAENIK
;
A
#
# COMPACT_ATOMS: atom_id res chain seq x y z
N MET A 1 -11.64 1.46 -19.31
CA MET A 1 -13.10 1.14 -19.24
C MET A 1 -13.31 0.39 -17.93
N LYS A 2 -13.91 1.05 -16.94
CA LYS A 2 -14.06 0.50 -15.58
C LYS A 2 -14.89 -0.76 -15.60
N ILE A 3 -14.28 -1.90 -15.28
CA ILE A 3 -14.98 -3.14 -15.01
C ILE A 3 -15.73 -2.93 -13.70
N LYS A 4 -17.07 -2.94 -13.76
CA LYS A 4 -17.91 -2.91 -12.57
C LYS A 4 -17.70 -4.21 -11.80
N ARG A 5 -16.96 -4.15 -10.69
CA ARG A 5 -16.95 -5.22 -9.70
C ARG A 5 -18.36 -5.32 -9.11
N LEU A 6 -19.01 -6.45 -9.29
CA LEU A 6 -20.26 -6.80 -8.62
C LEU A 6 -19.88 -7.27 -7.21
N LEU A 7 -19.88 -6.35 -6.25
CA LEU A 7 -19.89 -6.73 -4.84
C LEU A 7 -21.27 -7.31 -4.51
N SER A 8 -21.29 -8.61 -4.20
CA SER A 8 -22.44 -9.24 -3.56
C SER A 8 -22.50 -8.75 -2.11
N ALA A 9 -23.28 -7.70 -1.87
CA ALA A 9 -23.61 -7.30 -0.51
C ALA A 9 -24.42 -8.43 0.14
N ILE A 10 -23.80 -9.21 1.00
CA ILE A 10 -24.50 -10.07 1.95
C ILE A 10 -24.96 -9.16 3.07
N LEU A 11 -26.21 -8.71 2.99
CA LEU A 11 -26.90 -8.07 4.08
C LEU A 11 -27.22 -9.15 5.11
N ALA A 12 -26.31 -9.40 6.06
CA ALA A 12 -26.62 -10.18 7.25
C ALA A 12 -27.52 -9.34 8.13
N LEU A 13 -28.75 -9.75 8.26
CA LEU A 13 -29.71 -9.19 9.20
C LEU A 13 -29.29 -9.67 10.61
N CYS A 14 -28.39 -8.93 11.28
CA CYS A 14 -28.05 -9.16 12.67
C CYS A 14 -29.25 -8.74 13.54
N THR A 15 -29.92 -9.70 14.10
CA THR A 15 -30.87 -9.46 15.21
C THR A 15 -30.05 -9.14 16.45
N LEU A 16 -30.23 -7.94 16.98
CA LEU A 16 -29.69 -7.49 18.27
C LEU A 16 -30.02 -8.52 19.38
N LEU A 17 -29.03 -9.31 19.76
CA LEU A 17 -29.04 -10.06 21.00
C LEU A 17 -28.34 -9.21 22.05
N PRO A 18 -28.92 -8.96 23.21
CA PRO A 18 -28.30 -8.14 24.25
C PRO A 18 -27.03 -8.83 24.80
N CYS A 19 -26.03 -8.04 25.14
CA CYS A 19 -24.72 -8.39 25.70
C CYS A 19 -24.72 -9.41 26.87
N THR A 20 -25.87 -9.64 27.50
CA THR A 20 -26.05 -10.65 28.55
C THR A 20 -25.97 -12.11 28.08
N ALA A 21 -25.91 -12.37 26.77
CA ALA A 21 -25.74 -13.71 26.21
C ALA A 21 -24.28 -14.19 26.19
N LEU A 22 -23.32 -13.29 26.33
CA LEU A 22 -21.87 -13.61 26.36
C LEU A 22 -21.41 -14.23 27.69
N LEU A 23 -22.22 -14.12 28.74
CA LEU A 23 -21.86 -14.56 30.12
C LEU A 23 -22.62 -15.80 30.64
N SER A 24 -23.51 -16.42 29.86
CA SER A 24 -24.26 -17.60 30.34
C SER A 24 -24.57 -18.58 29.20
N SER A 25 -23.62 -19.45 28.82
CA SER A 25 -23.99 -20.74 28.21
C SER A 25 -24.09 -21.80 29.31
N SER A 26 -25.27 -22.05 29.78
CA SER A 26 -25.55 -23.29 30.50
C SER A 26 -25.71 -24.42 29.48
N ASP A 27 -24.84 -25.41 29.60
CA ASP A 27 -24.78 -26.70 28.92
C ASP A 27 -23.99 -26.79 27.59
N GLY A 28 -22.75 -27.18 27.70
CA GLY A 28 -22.20 -28.34 26.93
C GLY A 28 -21.57 -28.11 25.57
N ASP A 29 -21.79 -26.99 24.87
CA ASP A 29 -21.22 -26.76 23.53
C ASP A 29 -20.27 -25.54 23.52
N PHE A 30 -19.13 -25.66 24.17
CA PHE A 30 -18.08 -24.63 24.05
C PHE A 30 -17.47 -24.72 22.67
N LYS A 31 -17.58 -23.65 21.87
CA LYS A 31 -16.88 -23.48 20.61
C LYS A 31 -15.56 -22.74 20.85
N PRO A 32 -14.54 -22.88 19.97
CA PRO A 32 -13.39 -22.00 19.96
C PRO A 32 -13.80 -20.53 19.89
N TYR A 33 -13.11 -19.65 20.61
CA TYR A 33 -13.40 -18.22 20.76
C TYR A 33 -12.12 -17.38 20.81
N CYS A 34 -12.19 -16.08 20.93
CA CYS A 34 -11.07 -15.14 20.90
C CYS A 34 -10.13 -15.45 19.73
N MET A 35 -10.70 -15.63 18.55
CA MET A 35 -9.93 -15.95 17.35
C MET A 35 -9.28 -14.70 16.79
N SER A 36 -8.00 -14.77 16.48
CA SER A 36 -7.28 -13.69 15.81
C SER A 36 -6.47 -14.22 14.64
N LEU A 37 -6.63 -13.59 13.48
CA LEU A 37 -5.80 -13.79 12.30
C LEU A 37 -4.79 -12.65 12.26
N THR A 38 -3.48 -12.95 12.30
CA THR A 38 -2.42 -11.94 12.32
C THR A 38 -1.59 -11.97 11.04
N VAL A 39 -0.89 -10.87 10.74
CA VAL A 39 0.11 -10.82 9.67
C VAL A 39 1.13 -11.96 9.84
N GLY A 40 1.65 -12.48 8.73
CA GLY A 40 2.78 -13.40 8.71
C GLY A 40 4.09 -12.66 8.48
N ALA A 41 5.18 -13.41 8.25
CA ALA A 41 6.49 -12.81 7.96
C ALA A 41 6.46 -11.99 6.64
N ASP A 42 5.63 -12.42 5.71
CA ASP A 42 5.34 -11.74 4.44
C ASP A 42 3.86 -11.92 4.05
N GLU A 43 3.46 -11.40 2.89
CA GLU A 43 2.07 -11.44 2.39
C GLU A 43 1.54 -12.85 2.15
N THR A 44 2.41 -13.86 2.02
CA THR A 44 2.04 -15.28 1.78
C THR A 44 1.81 -16.07 3.05
N GLU A 45 2.00 -15.46 4.21
CA GLU A 45 1.89 -16.11 5.51
C GLU A 45 0.85 -15.42 6.40
N ARG A 46 0.30 -16.16 7.37
CA ARG A 46 -0.53 -15.62 8.47
C ARG A 46 -0.25 -16.38 9.75
N GLY A 47 -0.26 -15.66 10.88
CA GLY A 47 -0.43 -16.25 12.18
C GLY A 47 -1.91 -16.44 12.49
N PHE A 48 -2.26 -17.42 13.28
CA PHE A 48 -3.62 -17.58 13.78
C PHE A 48 -3.59 -18.11 15.20
N SER A 49 -4.43 -17.56 16.08
CA SER A 49 -4.63 -18.03 17.44
C SER A 49 -6.11 -18.10 17.79
N TRP A 50 -6.42 -19.00 18.74
CA TRP A 50 -7.76 -19.14 19.30
C TRP A 50 -7.70 -19.69 20.70
N TYR A 51 -8.76 -19.49 21.47
CA TYR A 51 -8.91 -20.01 22.81
C TYR A 51 -9.94 -21.14 22.88
N TYR A 52 -9.72 -22.05 23.83
CA TYR A 52 -10.66 -23.09 24.20
C TYR A 52 -10.50 -23.44 25.69
N ILE A 53 -11.60 -23.85 26.35
CA ILE A 53 -11.61 -24.06 27.80
C ILE A 53 -10.78 -25.28 28.24
N GLU A 54 -10.71 -26.34 27.45
CA GLU A 54 -9.99 -27.55 27.81
C GLU A 54 -8.68 -27.66 27.03
N GLY A 55 -7.63 -28.18 27.68
CA GLY A 55 -6.38 -28.50 27.01
C GLY A 55 -6.52 -29.70 26.08
N GLY A 56 -5.53 -29.89 25.20
CA GLY A 56 -5.51 -30.99 24.24
C GLY A 56 -5.11 -30.50 22.86
N THR A 57 -5.44 -31.28 21.84
CA THR A 57 -5.11 -30.95 20.45
C THR A 57 -6.28 -30.25 19.77
N GLY A 58 -6.04 -29.04 19.29
CA GLY A 58 -6.97 -28.31 18.42
C GLY A 58 -6.57 -28.42 16.94
N THR A 59 -7.51 -28.18 16.04
CA THR A 59 -7.26 -28.22 14.60
C THR A 59 -7.78 -26.95 13.93
N PHE A 60 -6.99 -26.45 12.98
CA PHE A 60 -7.34 -25.37 12.05
C PHE A 60 -7.36 -25.94 10.63
N THR A 61 -8.53 -25.99 10.01
CA THR A 61 -8.70 -26.52 8.65
C THR A 61 -9.04 -25.40 7.70
N TYR A 62 -8.33 -25.28 6.56
CA TYR A 62 -8.55 -24.22 5.59
C TYR A 62 -8.39 -24.69 4.15
N THR A 63 -8.98 -23.91 3.23
CA THR A 63 -8.90 -24.11 1.77
C THR A 63 -9.21 -22.80 1.05
N GLU A 64 -8.91 -22.70 -0.25
CA GLU A 64 -9.44 -21.63 -1.09
C GLU A 64 -10.98 -21.68 -1.07
N ALA A 65 -11.64 -20.54 -0.92
CA ALA A 65 -13.09 -20.50 -0.65
C ALA A 65 -13.96 -21.00 -1.82
N ASP A 66 -13.46 -20.94 -3.04
CA ASP A 66 -14.11 -21.46 -4.24
C ASP A 66 -14.16 -23.00 -4.31
N ARG A 67 -13.35 -23.69 -3.47
CA ARG A 67 -13.34 -25.14 -3.33
C ARG A 67 -14.40 -25.69 -2.37
N LEU A 68 -15.11 -24.82 -1.66
CA LEU A 68 -16.22 -25.25 -0.82
C LEU A 68 -17.34 -25.87 -1.67
N THR A 69 -17.86 -27.01 -1.24
CA THR A 69 -19.00 -27.68 -1.89
C THR A 69 -20.17 -27.73 -0.92
N ASP A 70 -21.31 -27.15 -1.29
CA ASP A 70 -22.50 -27.04 -0.42
C ASP A 70 -22.17 -26.46 0.97
N GLY A 71 -21.25 -25.47 1.02
CA GLY A 71 -20.82 -24.83 2.26
C GLY A 71 -19.97 -25.72 3.17
N LYS A 72 -19.30 -26.76 2.64
CA LYS A 72 -18.46 -27.69 3.41
C LYS A 72 -17.04 -27.69 2.91
N MET A 73 -16.09 -27.91 3.83
CA MET A 73 -14.70 -28.14 3.51
C MET A 73 -14.51 -29.39 2.63
N PRO A 74 -13.64 -29.36 1.60
CA PRO A 74 -13.30 -30.54 0.84
C PRO A 74 -12.48 -31.53 1.69
N GLU A 75 -12.50 -32.82 1.34
CA GLU A 75 -11.78 -33.87 2.08
C GLU A 75 -10.24 -33.67 2.09
N ASP A 76 -9.71 -32.96 1.11
CA ASP A 76 -8.29 -32.63 0.95
C ASP A 76 -7.95 -31.21 1.40
N ALA A 77 -8.81 -30.55 2.21
CA ALA A 77 -8.50 -29.29 2.84
C ALA A 77 -7.25 -29.44 3.74
N ILE A 78 -6.45 -28.40 3.82
CA ILE A 78 -5.24 -28.37 4.65
C ILE A 78 -5.66 -28.29 6.11
N THR A 79 -5.14 -29.17 6.95
CA THR A 79 -5.40 -29.18 8.40
C THR A 79 -4.09 -29.04 9.17
N LEU A 80 -4.02 -27.99 9.98
CA LEU A 80 -2.96 -27.72 10.94
C LEU A 80 -3.41 -28.13 12.33
N THR A 81 -2.48 -28.56 13.17
CA THR A 81 -2.77 -28.97 14.56
C THR A 81 -1.95 -28.15 15.53
N ALA A 82 -2.53 -27.79 16.67
CA ALA A 82 -1.86 -27.14 17.77
C ALA A 82 -2.21 -27.82 19.09
N GLU A 83 -1.26 -27.84 20.02
CA GLU A 83 -1.49 -28.24 21.41
C GLU A 83 -1.84 -27.02 22.23
N GLY A 84 -2.83 -27.16 23.11
CA GLY A 84 -3.27 -26.07 23.97
C GLY A 84 -2.22 -25.70 25.00
N VAL A 85 -1.87 -24.42 25.07
CA VAL A 85 -0.98 -23.83 26.08
C VAL A 85 -1.87 -23.21 27.16
N PHE A 86 -1.70 -23.65 28.40
CA PHE A 86 -2.45 -23.14 29.55
C PHE A 86 -2.21 -21.64 29.73
N VAL A 87 -3.27 -20.87 29.87
CA VAL A 87 -3.21 -19.40 29.98
C VAL A 87 -3.46 -18.94 31.41
N ASN A 88 -4.56 -19.36 32.04
CA ASN A 88 -5.00 -18.81 33.33
C ASN A 88 -5.76 -19.83 34.19
N ASP A 89 -6.11 -19.42 35.41
CA ASP A 89 -6.79 -20.25 36.42
C ASP A 89 -8.24 -20.62 36.02
N ASP A 90 -8.80 -20.03 34.97
CA ASP A 90 -10.12 -20.38 34.40
C ASP A 90 -10.05 -21.59 33.44
N GLU A 91 -8.94 -22.31 33.47
CA GLU A 91 -8.65 -23.49 32.62
C GLU A 91 -8.62 -23.19 31.12
N GLU A 92 -8.41 -21.93 30.73
CA GLU A 92 -8.30 -21.52 29.32
C GLU A 92 -6.95 -21.92 28.72
N HIS A 93 -7.01 -22.30 27.45
CA HIS A 93 -5.83 -22.68 26.67
C HIS A 93 -5.82 -21.91 25.36
N SER A 94 -4.66 -21.35 25.02
CA SER A 94 -4.36 -20.75 23.73
C SER A 94 -3.79 -21.78 22.77
N TYR A 95 -4.22 -21.72 21.54
CA TYR A 95 -3.77 -22.55 20.43
C TYR A 95 -3.26 -21.63 19.31
N GLN A 96 -2.11 -21.96 18.74
CA GLN A 96 -1.51 -21.13 17.71
C GLN A 96 -1.02 -21.99 16.53
N VAL A 97 -1.28 -21.51 15.31
CA VAL A 97 -0.79 -22.11 14.07
C VAL A 97 -0.26 -21.03 13.13
N LYS A 98 0.61 -21.45 12.20
CA LYS A 98 1.13 -20.60 11.13
C LYS A 98 0.65 -21.16 9.79
N LEU A 99 0.02 -20.31 8.98
CA LEU A 99 -0.36 -20.58 7.60
C LEU A 99 0.78 -20.12 6.70
N THR A 100 1.12 -20.90 5.69
CA THR A 100 2.18 -20.60 4.71
C THR A 100 1.70 -20.87 3.29
N ASP A 101 2.42 -20.36 2.31
CA ASP A 101 2.17 -20.57 0.89
C ASP A 101 0.77 -20.10 0.44
N LEU A 102 0.25 -19.06 1.10
CA LEU A 102 -1.00 -18.43 0.69
C LEU A 102 -0.80 -17.71 -0.64
N LYS A 103 -1.78 -17.83 -1.53
CA LYS A 103 -1.79 -17.12 -2.80
C LYS A 103 -2.26 -15.69 -2.62
N PRO A 104 -1.72 -14.72 -3.36
CA PRO A 104 -2.21 -13.34 -3.33
C PRO A 104 -3.64 -13.25 -3.91
N ASP A 105 -4.33 -12.16 -3.59
CA ASP A 105 -5.68 -11.81 -4.07
C ASP A 105 -6.69 -12.97 -4.00
N THR A 106 -6.57 -13.82 -2.97
CA THR A 106 -7.32 -15.08 -2.86
C THR A 106 -8.18 -15.09 -1.61
N GLU A 107 -9.47 -15.44 -1.77
CA GLU A 107 -10.36 -15.69 -0.64
C GLU A 107 -10.17 -17.12 -0.13
N TYR A 108 -9.89 -17.25 1.16
CA TYR A 108 -9.78 -18.52 1.88
C TYR A 108 -10.97 -18.71 2.82
N ALA A 109 -11.29 -19.97 3.09
CA ALA A 109 -12.25 -20.37 4.10
C ALA A 109 -11.57 -21.23 5.15
N TYR A 110 -11.87 -21.02 6.43
CA TYR A 110 -11.32 -21.82 7.52
C TYR A 110 -12.37 -22.25 8.53
N GLN A 111 -12.05 -23.28 9.31
CA GLN A 111 -12.83 -23.78 10.42
C GLN A 111 -11.89 -24.25 11.53
N VAL A 112 -12.20 -23.91 12.77
CA VAL A 112 -11.45 -24.33 13.97
C VAL A 112 -12.25 -25.38 14.73
N THR A 113 -11.57 -26.41 15.24
CA THR A 113 -12.21 -27.51 15.97
C THR A 113 -11.39 -27.91 17.18
N ASN A 114 -12.04 -27.99 18.35
CA ASN A 114 -11.52 -28.60 19.57
C ASN A 114 -12.54 -29.59 20.11
N ASP A 115 -12.13 -30.78 20.53
CA ASP A 115 -12.96 -31.84 21.12
C ASP A 115 -14.26 -32.14 20.35
N GLY A 116 -14.22 -32.02 19.03
CA GLY A 116 -15.36 -32.21 18.15
C GLY A 116 -16.30 -31.00 18.03
N ASN A 117 -16.04 -29.92 18.75
CA ASN A 117 -16.77 -28.65 18.65
C ASN A 117 -16.10 -27.74 17.61
N SER A 118 -16.84 -27.37 16.59
CA SER A 118 -16.32 -26.58 15.48
C SER A 118 -16.99 -25.20 15.41
N THR A 119 -16.22 -24.22 14.97
CA THR A 119 -16.77 -22.92 14.54
C THR A 119 -17.64 -23.09 13.29
N GLU A 120 -18.39 -22.05 12.94
CA GLU A 120 -18.85 -21.91 11.56
C GLU A 120 -17.66 -21.77 10.61
N ILE A 121 -17.88 -21.91 9.31
CA ILE A 121 -16.85 -21.64 8.30
C ILE A 121 -16.73 -20.12 8.14
N ILE A 122 -15.53 -19.61 8.39
CA ILE A 122 -15.19 -18.20 8.35
C ILE A 122 -14.31 -17.95 7.10
N ARG A 123 -14.35 -16.75 6.57
CA ARG A 123 -13.59 -16.38 5.38
C ARG A 123 -12.63 -15.25 5.67
N PHE A 124 -11.46 -15.29 5.05
CA PHE A 124 -10.52 -14.18 4.99
C PHE A 124 -9.95 -14.04 3.58
N ARG A 125 -9.36 -12.89 3.28
CA ARG A 125 -8.75 -12.62 1.98
C ARG A 125 -7.30 -12.20 2.14
N THR A 126 -6.43 -12.70 1.26
CA THR A 126 -5.08 -12.18 1.08
C THR A 126 -5.12 -10.95 0.16
N GLY A 127 -4.23 -9.99 0.39
CA GLY A 127 -4.14 -8.78 -0.43
C GLY A 127 -3.52 -9.01 -1.80
N GLU A 128 -3.50 -7.94 -2.60
CA GLU A 128 -2.83 -7.88 -3.90
C GLU A 128 -1.30 -7.78 -3.72
N THR A 129 -0.52 -8.04 -4.79
CA THR A 129 0.95 -8.04 -4.75
C THR A 129 1.59 -6.71 -5.13
N ASP A 130 0.80 -5.75 -5.61
CA ASP A 130 1.29 -4.46 -6.08
C ASP A 130 0.97 -3.38 -5.03
N ASP A 131 0.01 -2.52 -5.33
CA ASP A 131 -0.47 -1.51 -4.41
C ASP A 131 -1.41 -2.12 -3.37
N PHE A 132 -1.35 -1.66 -2.14
CA PHE A 132 -2.25 -2.11 -1.10
C PHE A 132 -2.68 -0.97 -0.17
N SER A 133 -3.71 -1.23 0.61
CA SER A 133 -4.10 -0.34 1.71
C SER A 133 -4.20 -1.12 3.00
N PHE A 134 -3.99 -0.43 4.11
CA PHE A 134 -4.31 -0.93 5.44
C PHE A 134 -5.11 0.12 6.23
N VAL A 135 -5.79 -0.31 7.27
CA VAL A 135 -6.47 0.59 8.21
C VAL A 135 -5.61 0.76 9.45
N LEU A 136 -5.32 2.01 9.81
CA LEU A 136 -4.62 2.35 11.05
C LEU A 136 -5.66 2.63 12.13
N LEU A 137 -5.53 1.94 13.26
CA LEU A 137 -6.34 2.07 14.47
C LEU A 137 -5.45 2.51 15.62
N GLY A 138 -5.82 3.57 16.32
CA GLY A 138 -5.30 3.89 17.65
C GLY A 138 -6.15 3.21 18.72
N ASP A 139 -5.66 3.11 19.86
CA ASP A 139 -6.18 2.79 21.18
C ASP A 139 -7.67 2.41 21.21
N VAL A 140 -7.96 1.12 20.96
CA VAL A 140 -9.32 0.58 21.08
C VAL A 140 -9.72 0.51 22.55
N GLN A 141 -8.81 0.07 23.40
CA GLN A 141 -8.79 0.15 24.86
C GLN A 141 -10.14 -0.14 25.54
N VAL A 142 -10.72 -1.29 25.21
CA VAL A 142 -12.00 -1.72 25.77
C VAL A 142 -11.84 -2.29 27.18
N ASP A 143 -12.80 -1.97 28.06
CA ASP A 143 -12.94 -2.48 29.43
C ASP A 143 -14.28 -3.20 29.58
N HIS A 144 -14.26 -4.47 29.95
CA HIS A 144 -15.47 -5.29 30.13
C HIS A 144 -16.38 -4.79 31.26
N THR A 145 -15.88 -3.99 32.19
CA THR A 145 -16.67 -3.39 33.26
C THR A 145 -17.54 -2.23 32.77
N HIS A 146 -17.29 -1.75 31.55
CA HIS A 146 -18.03 -0.71 30.84
C HIS A 146 -18.65 -1.29 29.57
N ALA A 147 -19.81 -1.93 29.68
CA ALA A 147 -20.46 -2.66 28.57
C ALA A 147 -20.68 -1.79 27.30
N GLU A 148 -20.81 -0.46 27.47
CA GLU A 148 -20.94 0.49 26.37
C GLU A 148 -19.68 0.57 25.49
N GLU A 149 -18.51 0.22 26.00
CA GLU A 149 -17.27 0.25 25.23
C GLU A 149 -17.20 -0.87 24.18
N TYR A 150 -17.83 -2.02 24.48
CA TYR A 150 -18.03 -3.04 23.45
C TYR A 150 -18.88 -2.50 22.29
N ASP A 151 -19.98 -1.82 22.60
CA ASP A 151 -20.86 -1.24 21.56
C ASP A 151 -20.14 -0.14 20.77
N LEU A 152 -19.27 0.65 21.41
CA LEU A 152 -18.44 1.67 20.72
C LEU A 152 -17.47 1.02 19.75
N TRP A 153 -16.75 -0.01 20.17
CA TRP A 153 -15.84 -0.76 19.32
C TRP A 153 -16.57 -1.46 18.17
N GLU A 154 -17.67 -2.16 18.47
CA GLU A 154 -18.50 -2.80 17.45
C GLU A 154 -18.98 -1.80 16.39
N ASN A 155 -19.47 -0.63 16.80
CA ASN A 155 -19.93 0.41 15.89
C ASN A 155 -18.79 0.95 15.01
N SER A 156 -17.61 1.15 15.58
CA SER A 156 -16.41 1.57 14.83
C SER A 156 -16.02 0.54 13.78
N LEU A 157 -15.95 -0.73 14.17
CA LEU A 157 -15.64 -1.84 13.28
C LEU A 157 -16.67 -1.96 12.14
N GLN A 158 -17.96 -1.92 12.45
CA GLN A 158 -19.04 -1.97 11.45
C GLN A 158 -18.98 -0.76 10.49
N THR A 159 -18.62 0.43 10.99
CA THR A 159 -18.42 1.62 10.15
C THR A 159 -17.26 1.43 9.20
N ILE A 160 -16.11 0.91 9.66
CA ILE A 160 -14.93 0.67 8.84
C ILE A 160 -15.25 -0.32 7.71
N ILE A 161 -15.78 -1.50 8.04
CA ILE A 161 -16.06 -2.55 7.05
C ILE A 161 -17.22 -2.22 6.12
N GLY A 162 -18.17 -1.39 6.57
CA GLY A 162 -19.33 -0.95 5.78
C GLY A 162 -19.05 0.25 4.86
N SER A 163 -17.93 0.93 5.02
CA SER A 163 -17.62 2.17 4.29
C SER A 163 -16.80 1.91 3.03
N GLU A 164 -17.27 2.40 1.87
CA GLU A 164 -16.48 2.38 0.62
C GLU A 164 -15.17 3.18 0.72
N LYS A 165 -15.01 4.03 1.73
CA LYS A 165 -13.79 4.82 1.97
C LYS A 165 -12.72 4.03 2.72
N LEU A 166 -13.12 3.06 3.56
CA LEU A 166 -12.25 2.35 4.48
C LEU A 166 -12.18 0.83 4.24
N ASN A 167 -13.13 0.22 3.53
CA ASN A 167 -13.26 -1.24 3.41
C ASN A 167 -12.34 -1.90 2.36
N ASP A 168 -11.53 -1.10 1.66
CA ASP A 168 -10.51 -1.61 0.74
C ASP A 168 -9.17 -1.68 1.47
N PHE A 169 -8.91 -2.78 2.16
CA PHE A 169 -7.72 -3.00 2.98
C PHE A 169 -7.24 -4.45 2.93
N SER A 170 -5.96 -4.65 3.11
CA SER A 170 -5.33 -5.97 3.26
C SER A 170 -5.29 -6.43 4.71
N PHE A 171 -5.11 -5.50 5.67
CA PHE A 171 -5.03 -5.77 7.10
C PHE A 171 -5.31 -4.50 7.93
N PHE A 172 -5.49 -4.67 9.25
CA PHE A 172 -5.52 -3.58 10.21
C PHE A 172 -4.17 -3.50 10.95
N VAL A 173 -3.66 -2.30 11.11
CA VAL A 173 -2.59 -1.97 12.06
C VAL A 173 -3.24 -1.36 13.29
N SER A 174 -3.04 -1.96 14.46
CA SER A 174 -3.39 -1.36 15.74
C SER A 174 -2.11 -0.95 16.46
N VAL A 175 -2.00 0.34 16.80
CA VAL A 175 -0.79 0.89 17.42
C VAL A 175 -0.80 0.81 18.95
N GLY A 176 -1.39 -0.23 19.51
CA GLY A 176 -1.36 -0.57 20.93
C GLY A 176 -2.66 -0.29 21.65
N ASP A 177 -2.67 -0.68 22.93
CA ASP A 177 -3.79 -0.58 23.85
C ASP A 177 -5.09 -1.12 23.25
N GLN A 178 -5.07 -2.44 22.94
CA GLN A 178 -6.24 -3.16 22.45
C GLN A 178 -7.30 -3.25 23.55
N VAL A 179 -6.85 -3.38 24.80
CA VAL A 179 -7.67 -3.55 26.01
C VAL A 179 -7.20 -2.59 27.10
N ASP A 180 -8.06 -2.32 28.09
CA ASP A 180 -7.70 -1.46 29.22
C ASP A 180 -6.86 -2.20 30.29
N TYR A 181 -7.07 -3.51 30.44
CA TYR A 181 -6.33 -4.33 31.39
C TYR A 181 -5.77 -5.61 30.73
N GLY A 182 -4.51 -5.60 30.32
CA GLY A 182 -3.86 -6.70 29.63
C GLY A 182 -3.71 -8.00 30.43
N PHE A 183 -4.04 -8.00 31.72
CA PHE A 183 -4.14 -9.19 32.57
C PHE A 183 -5.58 -9.75 32.65
N ASP A 184 -6.58 -9.05 32.10
CA ASP A 184 -7.98 -9.46 32.15
C ASP A 184 -8.45 -10.07 30.83
N GLU A 185 -8.67 -11.36 30.81
CA GLU A 185 -9.13 -12.09 29.63
C GLU A 185 -10.54 -11.68 29.18
N LEU A 186 -11.35 -11.06 30.04
CA LEU A 186 -12.67 -10.56 29.65
C LEU A 186 -12.55 -9.33 28.74
N ASP A 187 -11.52 -8.50 28.92
CA ASP A 187 -11.27 -7.36 28.04
C ASP A 187 -10.87 -7.87 26.65
N TYR A 188 -9.97 -8.87 26.55
CA TYR A 188 -9.64 -9.51 25.27
C TYR A 188 -10.86 -10.16 24.63
N ARG A 189 -11.80 -10.72 25.39
CA ARG A 189 -13.06 -11.22 24.84
C ARG A 189 -13.93 -10.09 24.28
N PHE A 190 -13.92 -8.92 24.91
CA PHE A 190 -14.63 -7.73 24.38
C PHE A 190 -13.99 -7.23 23.10
N PHE A 191 -12.69 -7.26 23.00
CA PHE A 191 -11.98 -6.86 21.79
C PHE A 191 -12.15 -7.89 20.65
N LEU A 192 -11.93 -9.18 20.91
CA LEU A 192 -11.79 -10.22 19.88
C LEU A 192 -13.08 -10.95 19.52
N ASN A 193 -14.05 -11.11 20.45
CA ASN A 193 -15.28 -11.87 20.16
C ASN A 193 -16.26 -11.07 19.31
N ASN A 194 -15.82 -10.73 18.13
CA ASN A 194 -16.58 -10.05 17.10
C ASN A 194 -16.48 -10.82 15.78
N ASP A 195 -17.60 -11.33 15.29
CA ASP A 195 -17.65 -12.18 14.09
C ASP A 195 -17.04 -11.49 12.85
N ALA A 196 -17.13 -10.17 12.77
CA ALA A 196 -16.53 -9.41 11.67
C ALA A 196 -14.99 -9.40 11.72
N LEU A 197 -14.43 -9.40 12.94
CA LEU A 197 -12.98 -9.38 13.14
C LEU A 197 -12.31 -10.70 12.76
N TYR A 198 -13.01 -11.82 12.88
CA TYR A 198 -12.47 -13.16 12.59
C TYR A 198 -11.98 -13.37 11.15
N GLY A 199 -12.48 -12.54 10.20
CA GLY A 199 -12.02 -12.53 8.80
C GLY A 199 -10.98 -11.48 8.48
N ILE A 200 -10.60 -10.65 9.46
CA ILE A 200 -9.68 -9.51 9.28
C ILE A 200 -8.29 -9.87 9.79
N THR A 201 -7.27 -9.64 8.96
CA THR A 201 -5.88 -9.80 9.38
C THR A 201 -5.46 -8.61 10.24
N LEU A 202 -4.85 -8.87 11.40
CA LEU A 202 -4.40 -7.87 12.36
C LEU A 202 -2.86 -7.79 12.40
N ALA A 203 -2.33 -6.58 12.56
CA ALA A 203 -0.94 -6.29 12.93
C ALA A 203 -0.96 -5.47 14.22
N PRO A 204 -1.16 -6.10 15.39
CA PRO A 204 -1.26 -5.40 16.66
C PRO A 204 0.12 -5.07 17.22
N THR A 205 0.31 -3.84 17.69
CA THR A 205 1.48 -3.39 18.45
C THR A 205 1.18 -3.47 19.95
N LEU A 206 2.17 -3.73 20.77
CA LEU A 206 2.00 -3.83 22.21
C LEU A 206 1.91 -2.45 22.85
N GLY A 207 0.79 -2.12 23.48
CA GLY A 207 0.59 -0.90 24.25
C GLY A 207 0.96 -1.04 25.72
N ASN A 208 0.82 0.05 26.48
CA ASN A 208 1.14 0.04 27.92
C ASN A 208 0.03 -0.61 28.76
N HIS A 209 -1.18 -0.65 28.28
CA HIS A 209 -2.30 -1.38 28.89
C HIS A 209 -2.24 -2.88 28.56
N ASP A 210 -1.66 -3.28 27.41
CA ASP A 210 -1.49 -4.69 27.03
C ASP A 210 -0.29 -5.38 27.69
N ARG A 211 0.67 -4.64 28.28
CA ARG A 211 1.99 -5.13 28.68
C ARG A 211 2.01 -6.07 29.89
N ASP A 212 0.96 -6.05 30.67
CA ASP A 212 0.85 -6.85 31.87
C ASP A 212 0.47 -8.28 31.52
N TRP A 213 1.16 -9.25 32.19
CA TRP A 213 0.91 -10.66 31.93
C TRP A 213 1.32 -11.10 30.51
N HIS A 214 1.00 -12.33 30.14
CA HIS A 214 1.36 -12.93 28.85
C HIS A 214 0.17 -13.00 27.86
N ALA A 215 -0.99 -12.45 28.21
CA ALA A 215 -2.20 -12.58 27.41
C ALA A 215 -2.03 -12.10 25.97
N PHE A 216 -1.41 -10.93 25.76
CA PHE A 216 -1.20 -10.39 24.41
C PHE A 216 -0.56 -11.43 23.45
N LYS A 217 0.58 -12.04 23.83
CA LYS A 217 1.24 -13.04 22.97
C LYS A 217 0.49 -14.36 22.87
N MET A 218 -0.45 -14.64 23.79
CA MET A 218 -1.32 -15.80 23.70
C MET A 218 -2.49 -15.57 22.74
N HIS A 219 -2.94 -14.30 22.61
CA HIS A 219 -3.96 -13.91 21.66
C HIS A 219 -3.42 -13.65 20.25
N PHE A 220 -2.15 -13.24 20.11
CA PHE A 220 -1.59 -12.83 18.82
C PHE A 220 -0.35 -13.66 18.48
N ASN A 221 -0.43 -14.43 17.39
CA ASN A 221 0.68 -15.21 16.87
C ASN A 221 1.48 -14.37 15.86
N LEU A 222 2.39 -13.54 16.36
CA LEU A 222 3.13 -12.55 15.57
C LEU A 222 4.35 -13.16 14.88
N PRO A 223 4.70 -12.71 13.66
CA PRO A 223 5.87 -13.19 12.95
C PRO A 223 7.16 -12.55 13.48
N ASN A 224 8.29 -13.24 13.31
CA ASN A 224 9.62 -12.68 13.56
C ASN A 224 9.77 -11.96 14.92
N GLU A 225 8.98 -12.40 15.90
CA GLU A 225 9.06 -11.87 17.26
C GLU A 225 10.45 -12.16 17.84
N SER A 226 11.07 -11.14 18.43
CA SER A 226 12.42 -11.25 18.98
C SER A 226 12.43 -12.06 20.27
N ASP A 227 13.38 -12.98 20.41
CA ASP A 227 13.69 -13.67 21.67
C ASP A 227 14.76 -12.93 22.49
N LYS A 228 15.18 -11.73 22.04
CA LYS A 228 16.36 -11.02 22.54
C LYS A 228 16.12 -9.54 22.81
N TYR A 229 15.28 -8.88 22.06
CA TYR A 229 15.11 -7.43 22.07
C TYR A 229 13.69 -6.97 22.45
N GLY A 230 13.57 -5.90 23.20
CA GLY A 230 12.29 -5.32 23.60
C GLY A 230 11.44 -6.25 24.47
N LEU A 231 12.04 -7.16 25.21
CA LEU A 231 11.34 -8.24 25.93
C LEU A 231 10.53 -7.72 27.12
N ASN A 232 9.28 -8.16 27.20
CA ASN A 232 8.50 -8.16 28.43
C ASN A 232 7.61 -9.42 28.51
N PRO A 233 6.83 -9.66 29.58
CA PRO A 233 5.98 -10.84 29.67
C PRO A 233 4.94 -10.97 28.54
N ALA A 234 4.45 -9.86 28.01
CA ALA A 234 3.39 -9.82 26.99
C ALA A 234 3.91 -9.99 25.55
N GLY A 235 5.19 -9.66 25.28
CA GLY A 235 5.77 -9.77 23.94
C GLY A 235 7.10 -9.06 23.81
N SER A 236 7.52 -8.79 22.60
CA SER A 236 8.80 -8.17 22.26
C SER A 236 8.71 -7.34 20.97
N ASP A 237 9.86 -6.85 20.49
CA ASP A 237 9.97 -6.28 19.16
C ASP A 237 9.68 -7.37 18.10
N PHE A 238 8.97 -7.02 17.05
CA PHE A 238 8.72 -7.92 15.92
C PHE A 238 8.72 -7.15 14.60
N TYR A 239 8.80 -7.85 13.47
CA TYR A 239 8.67 -7.22 12.17
C TYR A 239 7.94 -8.13 11.18
N PHE A 240 7.41 -7.51 10.15
CA PHE A 240 6.90 -8.21 8.97
C PHE A 240 7.16 -7.37 7.71
N ALA A 241 7.24 -8.04 6.58
CA ALA A 241 7.22 -7.40 5.27
C ALA A 241 5.81 -7.56 4.66
N TYR A 242 5.40 -6.58 3.89
CA TYR A 242 4.20 -6.70 3.07
C TYR A 242 4.48 -5.98 1.76
N ASN A 243 4.52 -6.72 0.65
CA ASN A 243 5.11 -6.25 -0.60
C ASN A 243 6.50 -5.63 -0.33
N ASP A 244 6.76 -4.44 -0.81
CA ASP A 244 8.05 -3.75 -0.62
C ASP A 244 8.09 -2.83 0.62
N VAL A 245 7.19 -3.04 1.58
CA VAL A 245 7.13 -2.29 2.84
C VAL A 245 7.61 -3.15 4.00
N LEU A 246 8.59 -2.63 4.74
CA LEU A 246 9.07 -3.22 5.99
C LEU A 246 8.40 -2.51 7.17
N PHE A 247 7.58 -3.25 7.90
CA PHE A 247 6.97 -2.82 9.16
C PHE A 247 7.80 -3.33 10.33
N ILE A 248 8.25 -2.43 11.20
CA ILE A 248 9.05 -2.73 12.39
C ILE A 248 8.27 -2.29 13.62
N SER A 249 7.76 -3.24 14.38
CA SER A 249 7.02 -2.96 15.62
C SER A 249 7.96 -3.02 16.82
N LEU A 250 8.06 -1.90 17.54
CA LEU A 250 8.88 -1.76 18.74
C LEU A 250 8.00 -1.80 19.98
N ASN A 251 8.37 -2.64 20.94
CA ASN A 251 7.76 -2.64 22.27
C ASN A 251 8.21 -1.41 23.05
N SER A 252 7.54 -0.30 22.85
CA SER A 252 7.87 0.99 23.49
C SER A 252 7.63 1.05 24.99
N ASN A 253 7.19 -0.05 25.63
CA ASN A 253 7.24 -0.20 27.09
C ASN A 253 8.69 -0.40 27.60
N SER A 254 9.61 -0.76 26.73
CA SER A 254 11.04 -0.80 26.98
C SER A 254 11.71 0.47 26.52
N THR A 255 12.52 1.07 27.37
CA THR A 255 13.39 2.21 27.03
C THR A 255 14.83 1.79 26.73
N ALA A 256 15.04 0.51 26.42
CA ALA A 256 16.37 -0.04 26.08
C ALA A 256 16.71 0.29 24.61
N THR A 257 17.04 1.53 24.33
CA THR A 257 17.30 2.07 22.97
C THR A 257 18.33 1.26 22.20
N ASP A 258 19.41 0.79 22.86
CA ASP A 258 20.43 -0.02 22.20
C ASP A 258 19.87 -1.37 21.70
N GLU A 259 18.90 -1.95 22.39
CA GLU A 259 18.21 -3.18 21.96
C GLU A 259 17.34 -2.91 20.73
N HIS A 260 16.50 -1.88 20.78
CA HIS A 260 15.66 -1.48 19.64
C HIS A 260 16.50 -1.12 18.40
N ARG A 261 17.64 -0.40 18.61
CA ARG A 261 18.59 -0.11 17.54
C ARG A 261 19.12 -1.39 16.90
N ALA A 262 19.61 -2.32 17.71
CA ALA A 262 20.18 -3.58 17.20
C ALA A 262 19.12 -4.40 16.45
N PHE A 263 17.89 -4.44 16.95
CA PHE A 263 16.78 -5.09 16.27
C PHE A 263 16.49 -4.48 14.91
N MET A 264 16.36 -3.15 14.82
CA MET A 264 16.12 -2.45 13.57
C MET A 264 17.26 -2.64 12.57
N GLU A 265 18.53 -2.57 13.02
CA GLU A 265 19.70 -2.80 12.15
C GLU A 265 19.70 -4.21 11.58
N GLU A 266 19.46 -5.24 12.40
CA GLU A 266 19.36 -6.65 11.97
C GLU A 266 18.20 -6.83 10.98
N THR A 267 17.05 -6.25 11.27
CA THR A 267 15.83 -6.33 10.45
C THR A 267 15.99 -5.65 9.09
N ILE A 268 16.50 -4.43 9.06
CA ILE A 268 16.74 -3.68 7.81
C ILE A 268 17.79 -4.38 6.95
N ALA A 269 18.86 -4.91 7.57
CA ALA A 269 19.88 -5.67 6.84
C ALA A 269 19.33 -6.97 6.23
N ALA A 270 18.33 -7.58 6.85
CA ALA A 270 17.65 -8.77 6.33
C ALA A 270 16.64 -8.43 5.20
N ASN A 271 16.20 -7.18 5.08
CA ASN A 271 15.22 -6.69 4.10
C ASN A 271 15.77 -5.52 3.26
N PRO A 272 16.88 -5.72 2.51
CA PRO A 272 17.59 -4.62 1.84
C PRO A 272 16.81 -3.98 0.68
N ASP A 273 15.80 -4.67 0.16
CA ASP A 273 15.02 -4.23 -1.00
C ASP A 273 13.75 -3.45 -0.58
N ALA A 274 13.49 -3.30 0.72
CA ALA A 274 12.33 -2.56 1.22
C ALA A 274 12.36 -1.10 0.73
N LYS A 275 11.30 -0.69 0.03
CA LYS A 275 11.10 0.67 -0.47
C LYS A 275 10.64 1.62 0.61
N TRP A 276 9.83 1.11 1.54
CA TRP A 276 9.31 1.85 2.69
C TRP A 276 9.73 1.18 3.98
N LYS A 277 10.12 1.96 4.96
CA LYS A 277 10.41 1.53 6.33
C LYS A 277 9.46 2.26 7.27
N VAL A 278 8.53 1.51 7.83
CA VAL A 278 7.48 2.02 8.73
C VAL A 278 7.73 1.45 10.12
N VAL A 279 7.89 2.33 11.11
CA VAL A 279 7.95 1.93 12.52
C VAL A 279 6.56 2.02 13.13
N LEU A 280 6.17 0.97 13.82
CA LEU A 280 4.98 0.90 14.66
C LEU A 280 5.42 0.91 16.12
N MET A 281 4.92 1.82 16.91
CA MET A 281 5.17 1.83 18.35
C MET A 281 4.04 2.56 19.07
N HIS A 282 3.71 2.12 20.28
CA HIS A 282 2.55 2.64 20.96
C HIS A 282 2.75 4.09 21.44
N HIS A 283 3.77 4.35 22.27
CA HIS A 283 3.96 5.67 22.85
C HIS A 283 4.21 6.76 21.81
N GLY A 284 3.39 7.81 21.83
CA GLY A 284 3.42 8.92 20.87
C GLY A 284 4.58 9.87 21.10
N ILE A 285 5.70 9.68 20.40
CA ILE A 285 6.91 10.54 20.54
C ILE A 285 6.61 12.01 20.24
N PHE A 286 5.72 12.26 19.27
CA PHE A 286 5.26 13.57 18.85
C PHE A 286 3.73 13.63 18.89
N GLY A 287 3.16 13.36 20.04
CA GLY A 287 1.72 13.44 20.30
C GLY A 287 1.20 14.87 20.46
N ALA A 288 -0.04 15.00 20.87
CA ALA A 288 -0.68 16.30 21.10
C ALA A 288 -1.40 16.44 22.43
N SER A 289 -1.28 15.47 23.35
CA SER A 289 -1.84 15.54 24.71
C SER A 289 -0.75 15.60 25.79
N GLU A 290 -1.16 15.59 27.07
CA GLU A 290 -0.22 15.67 28.19
C GLU A 290 0.73 14.46 28.30
N HIS A 291 0.46 13.34 27.62
CA HIS A 291 1.33 12.16 27.59
C HIS A 291 2.72 12.44 27.00
N ILE A 292 2.87 13.48 26.17
CA ILE A 292 4.20 13.89 25.65
C ILE A 292 5.21 14.26 26.73
N TYR A 293 4.78 14.46 27.98
CA TYR A 293 5.64 14.79 29.12
C TYR A 293 6.03 13.57 29.96
N GLU A 294 5.59 12.38 29.61
CA GLU A 294 5.96 11.15 30.31
C GLU A 294 7.43 10.81 30.12
N ASP A 295 8.06 10.29 31.18
CA ASP A 295 9.51 10.02 31.21
C ASP A 295 9.95 9.06 30.09
N ASN A 296 9.16 8.03 29.79
CA ASN A 296 9.41 7.07 28.71
C ASN A 296 9.31 7.73 27.32
N VAL A 297 8.27 8.56 27.09
CA VAL A 297 8.09 9.32 25.84
C VAL A 297 9.24 10.28 25.61
N LEU A 298 9.65 11.00 26.65
CA LEU A 298 10.81 11.90 26.59
C LEU A 298 12.11 11.14 26.29
N THR A 299 12.30 9.96 26.90
CA THR A 299 13.45 9.10 26.63
C THR A 299 13.47 8.62 25.18
N HIS A 300 12.34 8.12 24.67
CA HIS A 300 12.22 7.71 23.27
C HIS A 300 12.49 8.88 22.31
N LYS A 301 11.99 10.07 22.63
CA LYS A 301 12.24 11.27 21.83
C LYS A 301 13.71 11.64 21.78
N GLU A 302 14.41 11.57 22.91
CA GLU A 302 15.84 11.92 23.00
C GLU A 302 16.72 10.85 22.33
N GLU A 303 16.41 9.57 22.50
CA GLU A 303 17.31 8.48 22.17
C GLU A 303 16.94 7.74 20.88
N LEU A 304 15.63 7.46 20.59
CA LEU A 304 15.22 6.72 19.39
C LEU A 304 15.14 7.61 18.14
N VAL A 305 14.73 8.87 18.26
CA VAL A 305 14.59 9.74 17.08
C VAL A 305 15.90 9.86 16.27
N PRO A 306 17.08 10.04 16.91
CA PRO A 306 18.35 9.99 16.16
C PRO A 306 18.60 8.66 15.45
N VAL A 307 18.21 7.53 16.06
CA VAL A 307 18.34 6.19 15.46
C VAL A 307 17.45 6.05 14.24
N PHE A 308 16.21 6.50 14.30
CA PHE A 308 15.29 6.48 13.16
C PHE A 308 15.85 7.27 11.96
N ASN A 309 16.42 8.44 12.21
CA ASN A 309 17.07 9.23 11.15
C ASN A 309 18.29 8.51 10.54
N GLU A 310 19.17 7.94 11.40
CA GLU A 310 20.35 7.19 10.93
C GLU A 310 19.96 5.98 10.05
N LEU A 311 18.90 5.27 10.44
CA LEU A 311 18.43 4.07 9.73
C LEU A 311 17.52 4.40 8.53
N GLY A 312 17.18 5.67 8.35
CA GLY A 312 16.34 6.17 7.26
C GLY A 312 14.93 5.59 7.32
N ILE A 313 14.28 5.67 8.49
CA ILE A 313 12.85 5.39 8.64
C ILE A 313 12.06 6.45 7.88
N ASP A 314 10.99 6.06 7.22
CA ASP A 314 10.15 6.97 6.44
C ASP A 314 8.97 7.52 7.26
N VAL A 315 8.30 6.61 8.00
CA VAL A 315 7.08 6.91 8.76
C VAL A 315 7.11 6.23 10.11
N VAL A 316 6.64 6.91 11.15
CA VAL A 316 6.39 6.34 12.49
C VAL A 316 4.91 6.51 12.82
N LEU A 317 4.23 5.40 13.13
CA LEU A 317 2.82 5.36 13.51
C LEU A 317 2.71 5.06 15.01
N ASN A 318 1.99 5.92 15.73
CA ASN A 318 1.85 5.90 17.17
C ASN A 318 0.37 5.90 17.60
N GLY A 319 0.12 5.50 18.85
CA GLY A 319 -1.12 5.67 19.61
C GLY A 319 -0.91 6.45 20.91
N HIS A 320 -1.45 5.94 22.03
CA HIS A 320 -1.26 6.38 23.40
C HIS A 320 -1.92 7.72 23.78
N ASP A 321 -1.92 8.65 22.87
CA ASP A 321 -2.27 10.06 23.14
C ASP A 321 -3.79 10.31 23.01
N HIS A 322 -4.52 9.38 22.40
CA HIS A 322 -5.98 9.44 22.11
C HIS A 322 -6.41 10.78 21.48
N THR A 323 -5.45 11.45 20.82
CA THR A 323 -5.62 12.72 20.13
C THR A 323 -4.86 12.66 18.82
N TYR A 324 -5.52 12.98 17.71
CA TYR A 324 -4.85 12.96 16.41
C TYR A 324 -3.77 14.02 16.31
N CYS A 325 -2.56 13.61 15.93
CA CYS A 325 -1.47 14.51 15.61
C CYS A 325 -0.70 14.04 14.37
N ARG A 326 -0.57 14.92 13.38
CA ARG A 326 0.39 14.79 12.30
C ARG A 326 1.47 15.85 12.43
N THR A 327 2.73 15.43 12.41
CA THR A 327 3.85 16.37 12.40
C THR A 327 4.06 16.98 11.00
N TYR A 328 4.81 18.08 10.93
CA TYR A 328 5.60 18.36 9.72
C TYR A 328 6.55 17.19 9.46
N ILE A 329 7.18 17.15 8.28
CA ILE A 329 8.36 16.27 8.11
C ILE A 329 9.42 16.69 9.10
N MET A 330 10.00 15.74 9.84
CA MET A 330 10.90 15.98 10.96
C MET A 330 12.34 15.61 10.59
N ASP A 331 13.26 16.56 10.69
CA ASP A 331 14.71 16.30 10.69
C ASP A 331 15.17 16.20 12.15
N GLY A 332 15.30 14.98 12.63
CA GLY A 332 15.44 14.71 14.06
C GLY A 332 14.24 15.23 14.83
N THR A 333 14.47 16.11 15.80
CA THR A 333 13.41 16.77 16.57
C THR A 333 13.00 18.14 15.98
N THR A 334 13.53 18.52 14.81
CA THR A 334 13.27 19.81 14.18
C THR A 334 12.24 19.67 13.06
N PRO A 335 11.09 20.38 13.13
CA PRO A 335 10.11 20.34 12.05
C PRO A 335 10.59 21.16 10.83
N ILE A 336 10.39 20.60 9.64
CA ILE A 336 10.62 21.29 8.36
C ILE A 336 9.36 22.09 8.04
N THR A 337 9.36 23.39 8.37
CA THR A 337 8.20 24.28 8.21
C THR A 337 8.29 25.19 6.99
N ASP A 338 9.32 25.04 6.15
CA ASP A 338 9.47 25.80 4.90
C ASP A 338 8.52 25.25 3.83
N PRO A 339 7.47 26.00 3.38
CA PRO A 339 6.55 25.53 2.36
C PRO A 339 7.22 25.18 1.02
N ALA A 340 8.41 25.73 0.74
CA ALA A 340 9.17 25.39 -0.46
C ALA A 340 9.74 23.96 -0.46
N LYS A 341 9.65 23.24 0.67
CA LYS A 341 10.04 21.83 0.81
C LYS A 341 8.88 20.86 0.59
N TYR A 342 7.68 21.37 0.30
CA TYR A 342 6.48 20.59 0.05
C TYR A 342 5.98 20.84 -1.38
N ASP A 343 5.20 19.91 -1.91
CA ASP A 343 4.72 19.94 -3.30
C ASP A 343 3.48 20.84 -3.45
N ASN A 344 2.82 21.20 -2.33
CA ASN A 344 1.67 22.10 -2.32
C ASN A 344 1.74 23.15 -1.19
N ALA A 345 0.93 24.20 -1.32
CA ALA A 345 0.90 25.32 -0.37
C ALA A 345 0.30 24.95 1.00
N GLU A 346 -0.54 23.93 1.04
CA GLU A 346 -1.17 23.36 2.24
C GLU A 346 -0.21 22.49 3.05
N MET A 347 0.97 22.18 2.51
CA MET A 347 1.99 21.29 3.10
C MET A 347 1.42 19.91 3.48
N THR A 348 0.62 19.35 2.58
CA THR A 348 -0.01 18.03 2.73
C THR A 348 0.56 17.00 1.77
N GLU A 349 1.55 17.37 0.96
CA GLU A 349 2.21 16.51 -0.01
C GLU A 349 3.69 16.87 -0.11
N VAL A 350 4.55 15.83 -0.21
CA VAL A 350 6.00 15.98 -0.30
C VAL A 350 6.62 14.88 -1.14
N THR A 351 7.60 15.23 -1.99
CA THR A 351 8.40 14.25 -2.75
C THR A 351 9.82 14.15 -2.20
N ASP A 352 10.30 12.91 -1.98
CA ASP A 352 11.64 12.57 -1.48
C ASP A 352 12.05 13.41 -0.22
N PRO A 353 11.25 13.42 0.85
CA PRO A 353 11.56 14.24 2.01
C PRO A 353 12.87 13.82 2.68
N GLU A 354 13.67 14.80 3.10
CA GLU A 354 14.84 14.58 3.95
C GLU A 354 14.42 14.57 5.44
N GLY A 355 13.61 13.57 5.84
CA GLY A 355 13.12 13.48 7.21
C GLY A 355 11.98 12.47 7.33
N ILE A 356 11.37 12.40 8.52
CA ILE A 356 10.42 11.38 8.94
C ILE A 356 9.05 12.01 9.20
N LEU A 357 7.99 11.33 8.76
CA LEU A 357 6.62 11.64 9.15
C LEU A 357 6.25 10.89 10.42
N TYR A 358 5.69 11.59 11.42
CA TYR A 358 5.10 10.97 12.60
C TYR A 358 3.60 11.22 12.61
N ILE A 359 2.84 10.15 12.85
CA ILE A 359 1.39 10.18 13.03
C ILE A 359 1.06 9.55 14.37
N THR A 360 0.37 10.31 15.22
CA THR A 360 -0.27 9.78 16.42
C THR A 360 -1.76 9.64 16.15
N ALA A 361 -2.27 8.40 16.22
CA ALA A 361 -3.66 8.09 15.95
C ALA A 361 -4.55 8.48 17.15
N ASN A 362 -5.79 8.89 16.87
CA ASN A 362 -6.83 9.03 17.88
C ASN A 362 -7.42 7.65 18.23
N SER A 363 -8.10 7.54 19.38
CA SER A 363 -8.83 6.33 19.75
C SER A 363 -9.79 5.86 18.66
N ALA A 364 -9.73 4.58 18.32
CA ALA A 364 -10.60 3.96 17.32
C ALA A 364 -11.96 3.51 17.89
N SER A 365 -12.08 3.33 19.20
CA SER A 365 -13.37 3.06 19.88
C SER A 365 -14.05 4.34 20.36
N GLY A 366 -13.27 5.37 20.68
CA GLY A 366 -13.76 6.61 21.28
C GLY A 366 -13.76 6.59 22.80
N THR A 367 -13.07 5.62 23.42
CA THR A 367 -12.83 5.62 24.86
C THR A 367 -11.68 6.57 25.23
N GLN A 368 -11.75 7.18 26.40
CA GLN A 368 -10.66 7.97 27.02
C GLN A 368 -9.99 8.99 26.07
N MET A 369 -10.75 9.91 25.51
CA MET A 369 -10.20 10.96 24.61
C MET A 369 -9.69 12.17 25.38
N TYR A 370 -8.62 12.80 24.88
CA TYR A 370 -7.98 13.96 25.48
C TYR A 370 -7.98 15.18 24.55
N GLU A 371 -8.15 16.37 25.15
CA GLU A 371 -8.05 17.62 24.39
C GLU A 371 -6.59 17.87 23.97
N PRO A 372 -6.36 18.40 22.77
CA PRO A 372 -5.02 18.73 22.32
C PRO A 372 -4.42 19.91 23.08
N LEU A 373 -3.11 19.90 23.25
CA LEU A 373 -2.32 21.02 23.75
C LEU A 373 -2.32 22.19 22.77
N ASP A 374 -1.96 23.38 23.26
CA ASP A 374 -1.76 24.54 22.39
C ASP A 374 -0.56 24.33 21.44
N TYR A 375 -0.66 24.81 20.19
CA TYR A 375 0.42 24.68 19.20
C TYR A 375 1.77 25.27 19.64
N ASP A 376 1.78 26.23 20.59
CA ASP A 376 3.02 26.76 21.17
C ASP A 376 3.76 25.69 22.00
N GLU A 377 3.06 24.67 22.51
CA GLU A 377 3.63 23.55 23.27
C GLU A 377 4.02 22.38 22.34
N ILE A 378 3.37 22.25 21.19
CA ILE A 378 3.61 21.22 20.19
C ILE A 378 4.04 21.82 18.82
N PRO A 379 5.13 22.59 18.74
CA PRO A 379 5.53 23.31 17.53
C PRO A 379 5.89 22.39 16.33
N TYR A 380 6.00 21.11 16.55
CA TYR A 380 6.21 20.09 15.52
C TYR A 380 4.91 19.65 14.83
N ALA A 381 3.75 19.94 15.44
CA ALA A 381 2.46 19.53 14.87
C ALA A 381 2.12 20.42 13.66
N ALA A 382 1.96 19.81 12.50
CA ALA A 382 1.39 20.45 11.33
C ALA A 382 -0.14 20.47 11.42
N TYR A 383 -0.71 19.42 12.03
CA TYR A 383 -2.14 19.31 12.29
C TYR A 383 -2.38 18.48 13.56
N ALA A 384 -3.14 19.03 14.50
CA ALA A 384 -3.60 18.34 15.70
C ALA A 384 -5.10 18.59 15.89
N HIS A 385 -5.88 17.54 16.16
CA HIS A 385 -7.32 17.65 16.20
C HIS A 385 -8.00 16.58 17.09
N GLN A 386 -9.08 16.98 17.76
CA GLN A 386 -9.93 16.12 18.55
C GLN A 386 -11.38 16.62 18.52
N ASP A 387 -12.31 15.77 18.11
CA ASP A 387 -13.75 16.04 18.05
C ASP A 387 -14.56 15.23 19.09
N MET A 388 -13.88 14.51 19.98
CA MET A 388 -14.47 13.56 20.92
C MET A 388 -15.33 12.47 20.22
N VAL A 389 -14.86 11.99 19.09
CA VAL A 389 -15.41 10.87 18.33
C VAL A 389 -14.28 9.96 17.85
N PRO A 390 -14.55 8.65 17.61
CA PRO A 390 -13.52 7.73 17.15
C PRO A 390 -13.04 8.07 15.72
N TYR A 391 -11.75 7.80 15.48
CA TYR A 391 -11.13 7.94 14.16
C TYR A 391 -10.53 6.62 13.68
N ALA A 392 -10.42 6.48 12.37
CA ALA A 392 -9.56 5.49 11.73
C ALA A 392 -8.94 6.10 10.46
N ALA A 393 -7.75 5.65 10.09
CA ALA A 393 -7.14 6.12 8.86
C ALA A 393 -7.01 4.98 7.84
N ARG A 394 -7.30 5.26 6.57
CA ARG A 394 -6.88 4.43 5.46
C ARG A 394 -5.50 4.87 5.02
N VAL A 395 -4.57 3.92 4.98
CA VAL A 395 -3.22 4.14 4.47
C VAL A 395 -3.08 3.37 3.17
N TYR A 396 -2.87 4.09 2.08
CA TYR A 396 -2.57 3.53 0.76
C TYR A 396 -1.06 3.55 0.54
N VAL A 397 -0.51 2.45 0.05
CA VAL A 397 0.91 2.31 -0.22
C VAL A 397 1.13 1.67 -1.59
N SER A 398 1.99 2.30 -2.37
CA SER A 398 2.56 1.78 -3.61
C SER A 398 4.09 1.87 -3.58
N ASP A 399 4.74 1.47 -4.64
CA ASP A 399 6.18 1.63 -4.82
C ASP A 399 6.69 3.06 -4.57
N THR A 400 5.85 4.04 -4.89
CA THR A 400 6.25 5.46 -4.93
C THR A 400 5.34 6.39 -4.16
N GLU A 401 4.26 5.91 -3.59
CA GLU A 401 3.29 6.72 -2.85
C GLU A 401 2.97 6.09 -1.50
N PHE A 402 2.91 6.91 -0.46
CA PHE A 402 2.40 6.57 0.86
C PHE A 402 1.40 7.65 1.28
N THR A 403 0.12 7.36 1.20
CA THR A 403 -0.95 8.32 1.50
C THR A 403 -1.76 7.89 2.70
N ILE A 404 -1.82 8.74 3.73
CA ILE A 404 -2.66 8.56 4.91
C ILE A 404 -3.87 9.48 4.81
N THR A 405 -5.08 8.92 4.92
CA THR A 405 -6.32 9.70 5.04
C THR A 405 -7.07 9.27 6.27
N THR A 406 -7.20 10.18 7.23
CA THR A 406 -7.89 9.96 8.51
C THR A 406 -9.34 10.40 8.42
N TYR A 407 -10.24 9.56 8.93
CA TYR A 407 -11.68 9.78 8.92
C TYR A 407 -12.26 9.75 10.33
N ARG A 408 -13.25 10.57 10.56
CA ARG A 408 -14.19 10.42 11.68
C ARG A 408 -15.08 9.20 11.43
N LEU A 409 -15.31 8.39 12.45
CA LEU A 409 -16.15 7.20 12.28
C LEU A 409 -17.65 7.46 12.50
N ASP A 410 -18.02 8.65 13.00
CA ASP A 410 -19.43 9.01 13.20
C ASP A 410 -20.13 9.48 11.90
N ASN A 411 -19.38 10.04 10.94
CA ASN A 411 -19.94 10.62 9.72
C ASN A 411 -19.08 10.41 8.45
N LEU A 412 -17.88 9.85 8.60
CA LEU A 412 -16.90 9.62 7.54
C LEU A 412 -16.36 10.91 6.89
N ASP A 413 -16.41 12.04 7.59
CA ASP A 413 -15.72 13.24 7.15
C ASP A 413 -14.20 13.05 7.27
N VAL A 414 -13.46 13.61 6.31
CA VAL A 414 -11.99 13.59 6.34
C VAL A 414 -11.51 14.55 7.40
N VAL A 415 -10.66 14.07 8.30
CA VAL A 415 -9.98 14.87 9.31
C VAL A 415 -8.71 15.47 8.74
N ASP A 416 -7.88 14.64 8.08
CA ASP A 416 -6.61 15.06 7.49
C ASP A 416 -6.21 14.08 6.38
N THR A 417 -5.39 14.57 5.45
CA THR A 417 -4.76 13.75 4.41
C THR A 417 -3.33 14.22 4.21
N PHE A 418 -2.39 13.26 4.14
CA PHE A 418 -1.00 13.54 3.84
C PHE A 418 -0.40 12.49 2.90
N THR A 419 0.38 12.94 1.92
CA THR A 419 1.02 12.08 0.93
C THR A 419 2.53 12.28 0.93
N ILE A 420 3.28 11.16 0.99
CA ILE A 420 4.70 11.13 0.68
C ILE A 420 4.87 10.44 -0.67
N ASN A 421 5.53 11.11 -1.60
CA ASN A 421 5.96 10.56 -2.87
C ASN A 421 7.45 10.22 -2.82
N LYS A 422 7.84 9.12 -3.43
CA LYS A 422 9.25 8.76 -3.70
C LYS A 422 9.49 8.73 -5.20
N THR A 423 10.56 9.34 -5.62
CA THR A 423 11.01 9.24 -7.00
C THR A 423 11.46 7.81 -7.29
N ALA A 424 10.81 7.13 -8.23
CA ALA A 424 11.17 5.76 -8.60
C ALA A 424 12.64 5.67 -9.04
N LYS A 425 13.41 4.81 -8.41
CA LYS A 425 14.81 4.57 -8.82
C LYS A 425 14.85 3.77 -10.11
N LEU A 426 15.62 4.25 -11.05
CA LEU A 426 15.86 3.52 -12.29
C LEU A 426 16.92 2.43 -12.08
N PRO A 427 16.67 1.18 -12.51
CA PRO A 427 17.65 0.09 -12.37
C PRO A 427 18.80 0.18 -13.39
N PHE A 428 18.83 1.22 -14.22
CA PHE A 428 19.66 1.32 -15.40
C PHE A 428 21.00 2.03 -15.16
N THR A 429 22.09 1.33 -15.29
CA THR A 429 23.45 1.87 -15.12
C THR A 429 23.87 2.85 -16.23
N ASP A 430 23.20 2.82 -17.38
CA ASP A 430 23.44 3.74 -18.49
C ASP A 430 22.59 5.02 -18.43
N VAL A 431 21.77 5.20 -17.39
CA VAL A 431 20.97 6.40 -17.13
C VAL A 431 21.59 7.13 -15.94
N GLU A 432 22.08 8.33 -16.20
CA GLU A 432 22.64 9.22 -15.18
C GLU A 432 21.53 10.11 -14.64
N GLU A 433 21.48 10.37 -13.34
CA GLU A 433 20.54 11.31 -12.73
C GLU A 433 20.81 12.76 -13.22
N ASP A 434 19.82 13.62 -13.07
CA ASP A 434 19.87 15.05 -13.43
C ASP A 434 20.23 15.36 -14.89
N LYS A 435 19.96 14.44 -15.82
CA LYS A 435 20.11 14.68 -17.26
C LYS A 435 18.76 14.97 -17.90
N TRP A 436 18.82 15.65 -19.05
CA TRP A 436 17.61 16.04 -19.81
C TRP A 436 16.68 14.87 -20.18
N TYR A 437 17.16 13.65 -20.15
CA TYR A 437 16.43 12.43 -20.50
C TYR A 437 15.94 11.64 -19.30
N THR A 438 16.44 11.91 -18.10
CA THR A 438 16.23 11.06 -16.93
C THR A 438 14.75 10.96 -16.58
N GLU A 439 14.07 12.08 -16.47
CA GLU A 439 12.63 12.11 -16.13
C GLU A 439 11.76 11.50 -17.23
N GLY A 440 12.13 11.66 -18.51
CA GLY A 440 11.41 10.99 -19.60
C GLY A 440 11.56 9.46 -19.53
N ILE A 441 12.77 8.97 -19.21
CA ILE A 441 13.03 7.54 -19.04
C ILE A 441 12.29 7.00 -17.82
N ARG A 442 12.35 7.70 -16.70
CA ARG A 442 11.65 7.35 -15.45
C ARG A 442 10.15 7.23 -15.68
N TYR A 443 9.57 8.27 -16.28
CA TYR A 443 8.15 8.28 -16.63
C TYR A 443 7.73 7.08 -17.49
N CYS A 444 8.50 6.79 -18.55
CA CYS A 444 8.21 5.67 -19.44
C CYS A 444 8.42 4.30 -18.78
N TYR A 445 9.36 4.19 -17.84
CA TYR A 445 9.62 2.95 -17.12
C TYR A 445 8.53 2.65 -16.11
N VAL A 446 8.19 3.61 -15.27
CA VAL A 446 7.14 3.49 -14.23
C VAL A 446 5.76 3.21 -14.83
N ASN A 447 5.43 3.89 -15.94
CA ASN A 447 4.17 3.65 -16.65
C ASN A 447 4.23 2.47 -17.65
N GLU A 448 5.27 1.66 -17.58
CA GLU A 448 5.49 0.49 -18.45
C GLU A 448 5.47 0.77 -19.95
N TYR A 449 5.54 2.03 -20.39
CA TYR A 449 5.57 2.37 -21.81
C TYR A 449 6.86 1.89 -22.48
N MET A 450 7.99 1.91 -21.75
CA MET A 450 9.28 1.44 -22.23
C MET A 450 10.05 0.69 -21.14
N ALA A 451 10.38 -0.57 -21.38
CA ALA A 451 11.30 -1.34 -20.54
C ALA A 451 12.77 -1.11 -20.92
N GLY A 452 13.71 -1.59 -20.10
CA GLY A 452 15.13 -1.68 -20.45
C GLY A 452 15.38 -2.61 -21.63
N VAL A 453 16.57 -2.54 -22.20
CA VAL A 453 17.08 -3.54 -23.16
C VAL A 453 17.65 -4.76 -22.43
N SER A 454 17.91 -4.60 -21.13
CA SER A 454 18.21 -5.63 -20.13
C SER A 454 17.75 -5.11 -18.76
N ASP A 455 17.88 -5.93 -17.73
CA ASP A 455 17.53 -5.55 -16.35
C ASP A 455 18.34 -4.36 -15.82
N THR A 456 19.53 -4.10 -16.37
CA THR A 456 20.45 -3.06 -15.90
C THR A 456 20.79 -1.99 -16.93
N GLU A 457 20.27 -2.06 -18.15
CA GLU A 457 20.52 -1.08 -19.22
C GLU A 457 19.23 -0.66 -19.91
N PHE A 458 18.96 0.63 -19.94
CA PHE A 458 17.87 1.20 -20.74
C PHE A 458 18.19 1.21 -22.23
N GLY A 459 19.46 1.28 -22.62
CA GLY A 459 19.89 1.43 -24.00
C GLY A 459 19.61 2.84 -24.54
N ARG A 460 19.79 3.88 -23.71
CA ARG A 460 19.37 5.27 -24.00
C ARG A 460 19.83 5.86 -25.32
N LYS A 461 20.98 5.38 -25.85
CA LYS A 461 21.57 5.83 -27.13
C LYS A 461 21.13 4.99 -28.35
N GLN A 462 20.40 3.90 -28.14
CA GLN A 462 19.91 3.07 -29.23
C GLN A 462 18.73 3.75 -29.93
N ASN A 463 18.66 3.60 -31.27
CA ASN A 463 17.51 4.07 -32.02
C ASN A 463 16.28 3.21 -31.77
N VAL A 464 15.11 3.83 -31.87
CA VAL A 464 13.83 3.14 -31.80
C VAL A 464 13.38 2.77 -33.22
N THR A 465 12.96 1.52 -33.41
CA THR A 465 12.39 1.08 -34.68
C THR A 465 10.90 1.46 -34.78
N ARG A 466 10.37 1.47 -36.00
CA ARG A 466 8.94 1.71 -36.25
C ARG A 466 8.04 0.70 -35.51
N ALA A 467 8.49 -0.57 -35.41
CA ALA A 467 7.76 -1.59 -34.63
C ALA A 467 7.73 -1.25 -33.14
N MET A 468 8.87 -0.86 -32.56
CA MET A 468 8.95 -0.43 -31.15
C MET A 468 8.05 0.77 -30.88
N PHE A 469 8.01 1.76 -31.79
CA PHE A 469 7.20 2.95 -31.58
C PHE A 469 5.68 2.64 -31.69
N ALA A 470 5.27 1.75 -32.59
CA ALA A 470 3.89 1.28 -32.66
C ALA A 470 3.46 0.56 -31.35
N THR A 471 4.38 -0.24 -30.76
CA THR A 471 4.12 -0.90 -29.46
C THR A 471 4.04 0.12 -28.31
N ILE A 472 4.90 1.14 -28.31
CA ILE A 472 4.82 2.23 -27.32
C ILE A 472 3.48 2.97 -27.44
N LEU A 473 3.04 3.26 -28.67
CA LEU A 473 1.75 3.94 -28.90
C LEU A 473 0.57 3.10 -28.41
N ALA A 474 0.61 1.78 -28.63
CA ALA A 474 -0.40 0.85 -28.14
C ALA A 474 -0.48 0.83 -26.59
N LYS A 475 0.67 0.87 -25.93
CA LYS A 475 0.74 0.99 -24.46
C LYS A 475 0.21 2.34 -23.95
N ILE A 476 0.51 3.43 -24.64
CA ILE A 476 -0.03 4.77 -24.33
C ILE A 476 -1.57 4.76 -24.47
N ASP A 477 -2.12 4.04 -25.44
CA ASP A 477 -3.58 3.91 -25.61
C ASP A 477 -4.23 3.28 -24.38
N GLY A 478 -3.60 2.24 -23.82
CA GLY A 478 -4.05 1.55 -22.60
C GLY A 478 -5.33 0.73 -22.79
N GLY A 479 -5.78 0.54 -24.02
CA GLY A 479 -6.93 -0.30 -24.36
C GLY A 479 -6.53 -1.75 -24.67
N ASP A 480 -7.51 -2.64 -24.67
CA ASP A 480 -7.32 -4.03 -25.11
C ASP A 480 -6.99 -4.06 -26.61
N ILE A 481 -5.77 -4.43 -26.96
CA ILE A 481 -5.34 -4.62 -28.34
C ILE A 481 -5.73 -6.04 -28.77
N PRO A 482 -6.55 -6.23 -29.84
CA PRO A 482 -6.90 -7.55 -30.32
C PRO A 482 -5.68 -8.34 -30.79
N GLU A 483 -5.67 -9.65 -30.55
CA GLU A 483 -4.74 -10.55 -31.23
C GLU A 483 -5.18 -10.76 -32.68
N TYR A 484 -4.22 -10.70 -33.61
CA TYR A 484 -4.48 -10.89 -35.04
C TYR A 484 -3.81 -12.16 -35.55
N THR A 485 -4.56 -12.94 -36.34
CA THR A 485 -4.06 -14.16 -36.98
C THR A 485 -3.15 -13.85 -38.19
N THR A 486 -2.46 -14.86 -38.68
CA THR A 486 -1.57 -14.70 -39.86
C THR A 486 -2.32 -14.19 -41.11
N GLU A 487 -3.57 -14.61 -41.29
CA GLU A 487 -4.42 -14.19 -42.41
C GLU A 487 -4.89 -12.75 -42.29
N GLU A 488 -4.85 -12.20 -41.10
CA GLU A 488 -5.27 -10.83 -40.79
C GLU A 488 -4.12 -9.82 -40.87
N MET A 489 -2.85 -10.27 -40.93
CA MET A 489 -1.70 -9.39 -41.10
C MET A 489 -1.68 -8.70 -42.45
N THR A 490 -1.68 -7.38 -42.46
CA THR A 490 -1.66 -6.56 -43.68
C THR A 490 -0.28 -6.52 -44.34
N PHE A 491 0.77 -6.51 -43.55
CA PHE A 491 2.13 -6.26 -44.03
C PHE A 491 2.96 -7.55 -44.15
N SER A 492 3.65 -7.71 -45.27
CA SER A 492 4.45 -8.90 -45.57
C SER A 492 5.70 -9.07 -44.67
N ASP A 493 6.17 -8.00 -44.06
CA ASP A 493 7.29 -8.00 -43.12
C ASP A 493 6.84 -8.13 -41.65
N VAL A 494 5.55 -8.32 -41.37
CA VAL A 494 4.99 -8.48 -40.02
C VAL A 494 4.49 -9.91 -39.87
N GLU A 495 5.12 -10.70 -39.00
CA GLU A 495 4.72 -12.05 -38.65
C GLU A 495 3.76 -12.03 -37.48
N ALA A 496 2.63 -12.77 -37.52
CA ALA A 496 1.71 -12.91 -36.39
C ALA A 496 2.38 -13.57 -35.15
N GLY A 497 1.87 -13.27 -33.95
CA GLY A 497 2.36 -13.85 -32.70
C GLY A 497 3.75 -13.37 -32.27
N LYS A 498 4.21 -12.25 -32.76
CA LYS A 498 5.42 -11.56 -32.27
C LYS A 498 5.01 -10.39 -31.38
N TRP A 499 5.90 -9.98 -30.48
CA TRP A 499 5.65 -8.89 -29.52
C TRP A 499 5.20 -7.55 -30.14
N TYR A 500 5.42 -7.36 -31.43
CA TYR A 500 5.06 -6.14 -32.17
C TYR A 500 3.86 -6.31 -33.10
N SER A 501 3.41 -7.54 -33.34
CA SER A 501 2.47 -7.86 -34.44
C SER A 501 1.14 -7.13 -34.27
N ASP A 502 0.54 -7.32 -33.13
CA ASP A 502 -0.81 -6.82 -32.85
C ASP A 502 -0.83 -5.30 -32.75
N ALA A 503 0.20 -4.72 -32.13
CA ALA A 503 0.37 -3.27 -32.06
C ALA A 503 0.51 -2.62 -33.45
N ILE A 504 1.25 -3.26 -34.37
CA ILE A 504 1.40 -2.74 -35.74
C ILE A 504 0.06 -2.83 -36.50
N GLU A 505 -0.61 -3.98 -36.44
CA GLU A 505 -1.87 -4.18 -37.14
C GLU A 505 -2.97 -3.28 -36.58
N TRP A 506 -3.03 -3.14 -35.24
CA TRP A 506 -3.92 -2.20 -34.54
C TRP A 506 -3.66 -0.76 -34.98
N ALA A 507 -2.41 -0.30 -34.97
CA ALA A 507 -2.08 1.07 -35.35
C ALA A 507 -2.42 1.35 -36.83
N TYR A 508 -2.25 0.36 -37.71
CA TYR A 508 -2.63 0.48 -39.11
C TYR A 508 -4.14 0.50 -39.31
N ARG A 509 -4.89 -0.40 -38.69
CA ARG A 509 -6.37 -0.49 -38.84
C ARG A 509 -7.10 0.73 -38.29
N ASN A 510 -6.55 1.35 -37.26
CA ASN A 510 -7.06 2.60 -36.71
C ASN A 510 -6.50 3.84 -37.42
N GLU A 511 -5.75 3.65 -38.51
CA GLU A 511 -5.14 4.71 -39.31
C GLU A 511 -4.15 5.58 -38.52
N TYR A 512 -3.60 5.12 -37.38
CA TYR A 512 -2.57 5.82 -36.61
C TYR A 512 -1.18 5.71 -37.29
N ALA A 513 -0.99 4.67 -38.07
CA ALA A 513 0.24 4.40 -38.79
C ALA A 513 -0.02 3.95 -40.22
N ALA A 514 0.90 4.28 -41.14
CA ALA A 514 0.89 3.79 -42.52
C ALA A 514 2.13 2.93 -42.78
N GLY A 515 2.03 2.05 -43.78
CA GLY A 515 3.20 1.31 -44.30
C GLY A 515 4.16 2.21 -45.08
N MET A 516 5.32 1.68 -45.43
CA MET A 516 6.35 2.36 -46.22
C MET A 516 6.18 2.15 -47.75
N GLY A 517 5.07 1.54 -48.17
CA GLY A 517 4.79 1.17 -49.57
C GLY A 517 5.06 -0.31 -49.82
N GLU A 518 4.60 -0.79 -50.97
CA GLU A 518 4.77 -2.18 -51.46
C GLU A 518 4.33 -3.28 -50.49
N GLY A 519 3.36 -3.00 -49.59
CA GLY A 519 2.87 -3.97 -48.61
C GLY A 519 3.87 -4.22 -47.44
N VAL A 520 4.75 -3.30 -47.17
CA VAL A 520 5.76 -3.37 -46.10
C VAL A 520 5.52 -2.28 -45.04
N PHE A 521 5.53 -2.66 -43.77
CA PHE A 521 5.46 -1.72 -42.65
C PHE A 521 6.81 -1.04 -42.38
N GLY A 522 7.92 -1.73 -42.67
CA GLY A 522 9.25 -1.32 -42.31
C GLY A 522 9.57 -1.52 -40.83
N ARG A 523 9.16 -2.66 -40.26
CA ARG A 523 9.24 -2.92 -38.80
C ARG A 523 10.63 -2.80 -38.19
N LYS A 524 11.69 -3.06 -38.97
CA LYS A 524 13.08 -2.95 -38.54
C LYS A 524 13.73 -1.60 -38.87
N SER A 525 13.05 -0.74 -39.61
CA SER A 525 13.55 0.59 -39.93
C SER A 525 13.44 1.49 -38.70
N ASP A 526 14.48 2.26 -38.46
CA ASP A 526 14.46 3.31 -37.44
C ASP A 526 13.31 4.29 -37.71
N VAL A 527 12.62 4.72 -36.68
CA VAL A 527 11.59 5.73 -36.80
C VAL A 527 12.21 7.13 -36.84
N SER A 528 11.83 7.93 -37.83
CA SER A 528 12.31 9.31 -37.91
C SER A 528 11.49 10.28 -37.09
N ARG A 529 12.06 11.42 -36.73
CA ARG A 529 11.38 12.45 -35.90
C ARG A 529 10.08 12.95 -36.54
N GLU A 530 10.06 13.11 -37.89
CA GLU A 530 8.82 13.46 -38.60
C GLU A 530 7.79 12.34 -38.58
N GLN A 531 8.21 11.08 -38.56
CA GLN A 531 7.30 9.94 -38.45
C GLN A 531 6.73 9.82 -37.03
N ILE A 532 7.51 10.10 -35.99
CA ILE A 532 7.02 10.16 -34.61
C ILE A 532 5.94 11.23 -34.48
N ALA A 533 6.20 12.43 -35.01
CA ALA A 533 5.19 13.49 -35.02
C ALA A 533 3.91 13.05 -35.73
N MET A 534 4.02 12.32 -36.86
CA MET A 534 2.85 11.79 -37.57
C MET A 534 2.06 10.77 -36.75
N PHE A 535 2.74 9.81 -36.10
CA PHE A 535 2.06 8.83 -35.25
C PHE A 535 1.25 9.50 -34.14
N LEU A 536 1.87 10.42 -33.42
CA LEU A 536 1.24 11.11 -32.28
C LEU A 536 0.12 12.07 -32.75
N TYR A 537 0.36 12.81 -33.84
CA TYR A 537 -0.62 13.72 -34.43
C TYR A 537 -1.89 12.98 -34.88
N THR A 538 -1.69 11.89 -35.65
CA THR A 538 -2.81 11.11 -36.19
C THR A 538 -3.57 10.40 -35.06
N TYR A 539 -2.83 9.88 -34.07
CA TYR A 539 -3.44 9.29 -32.89
C TYR A 539 -4.30 10.30 -32.11
N ALA A 540 -3.75 11.51 -31.84
CA ALA A 540 -4.47 12.58 -31.16
C ALA A 540 -5.73 13.01 -31.96
N GLU A 541 -5.58 13.27 -33.26
CA GLU A 541 -6.69 13.69 -34.14
C GLU A 541 -7.83 12.67 -34.15
N LYS A 542 -7.49 11.38 -34.32
CA LYS A 542 -8.49 10.28 -34.38
C LYS A 542 -9.20 10.04 -33.06
N ASN A 543 -8.57 10.37 -31.94
CA ASN A 543 -9.15 10.26 -30.61
C ASN A 543 -9.84 11.57 -30.15
N GLY A 544 -10.00 12.54 -31.04
CA GLY A 544 -10.76 13.77 -30.77
C GLY A 544 -10.01 14.81 -29.92
N ILE A 545 -8.70 14.65 -29.80
CA ILE A 545 -7.83 15.61 -29.13
C ILE A 545 -7.59 16.79 -30.08
N ASP A 546 -7.55 18.01 -29.56
CA ASP A 546 -7.31 19.21 -30.36
C ASP A 546 -5.87 19.24 -30.91
N VAL A 547 -5.74 19.15 -32.20
CA VAL A 547 -4.47 19.21 -32.91
C VAL A 547 -4.32 20.50 -33.73
N SER A 548 -5.03 21.57 -33.36
CA SER A 548 -5.07 22.84 -34.10
C SER A 548 -3.84 23.73 -33.88
N ALA A 549 -3.12 23.56 -32.78
CA ALA A 549 -1.93 24.33 -32.46
C ALA A 549 -0.87 24.24 -33.58
N ARG A 550 -0.19 25.36 -33.89
CA ARG A 550 0.84 25.43 -34.94
C ARG A 550 1.97 26.35 -34.52
N ALA A 551 3.19 25.84 -34.58
CA ALA A 551 4.39 26.66 -34.50
C ALA A 551 4.88 27.06 -35.91
N ASP A 552 5.53 28.20 -36.01
CA ASP A 552 6.23 28.58 -37.23
C ASP A 552 7.58 27.79 -37.31
N ILE A 553 7.57 26.70 -38.08
CA ILE A 553 8.76 25.89 -38.32
C ILE A 553 9.57 26.32 -39.56
N GLY A 554 9.10 27.34 -40.30
CA GLY A 554 9.74 27.85 -41.52
C GLY A 554 11.11 28.48 -41.28
N GLY A 555 11.38 28.88 -40.03
CA GLY A 555 12.68 29.42 -39.63
C GLY A 555 13.82 28.41 -39.49
N TYR A 556 13.54 27.10 -39.40
CA TYR A 556 14.56 26.07 -39.29
C TYR A 556 15.37 25.91 -40.61
N SER A 557 16.67 25.82 -40.49
CA SER A 557 17.58 25.76 -41.65
C SER A 557 17.38 24.54 -42.55
N ASP A 558 16.80 23.50 -42.00
CA ASP A 558 16.51 22.22 -42.66
C ASP A 558 15.01 22.02 -42.96
N TYR A 559 14.19 23.08 -42.90
CA TYR A 559 12.78 23.06 -43.23
C TYR A 559 12.49 22.37 -44.58
N SER A 560 13.28 22.64 -45.59
CA SER A 560 13.12 22.02 -46.93
C SER A 560 13.31 20.50 -46.96
N ARG A 561 13.83 19.91 -45.89
CA ARG A 561 14.00 18.47 -45.75
C ARG A 561 12.77 17.76 -45.18
N ILE A 562 11.79 18.52 -44.67
CA ILE A 562 10.52 17.96 -44.17
C ILE A 562 9.71 17.46 -45.35
N HIS A 563 9.15 16.25 -45.22
CA HIS A 563 8.23 15.77 -46.25
C HIS A 563 6.87 16.49 -46.10
N GLU A 564 6.22 16.78 -47.22
CA GLU A 564 4.96 17.52 -47.25
C GLU A 564 3.90 16.92 -46.35
N TYR A 565 3.82 15.57 -46.27
CA TYR A 565 2.85 14.87 -45.41
C TYR A 565 3.06 15.15 -43.92
N ALA A 566 4.27 15.50 -43.49
CA ALA A 566 4.62 15.67 -42.06
C ALA A 566 4.61 17.13 -41.61
N LEU A 567 4.39 18.10 -42.50
CA LEU A 567 4.47 19.53 -42.16
C LEU A 567 3.50 19.91 -41.02
N ASN A 568 2.24 19.51 -41.11
CA ASN A 568 1.23 19.83 -40.08
C ASN A 568 1.56 19.13 -38.74
N ALA A 569 1.95 17.87 -38.79
CA ALA A 569 2.29 17.10 -37.59
C ALA A 569 3.53 17.65 -36.86
N LEU A 570 4.58 18.00 -37.61
CA LEU A 570 5.77 18.60 -37.01
C LEU A 570 5.48 20.01 -36.46
N SER A 571 4.71 20.84 -37.17
CA SER A 571 4.32 22.15 -36.70
C SER A 571 3.50 22.07 -35.41
N TRP A 572 2.59 21.10 -35.33
CA TRP A 572 1.84 20.79 -34.10
C TRP A 572 2.76 20.27 -32.99
N ALA A 573 3.59 19.29 -33.27
CA ALA A 573 4.48 18.69 -32.25
C ALA A 573 5.47 19.70 -31.67
N VAL A 574 5.91 20.69 -32.46
CA VAL A 574 6.74 21.80 -31.97
C VAL A 574 5.91 22.79 -31.14
N ALA A 575 4.67 23.08 -31.55
CA ALA A 575 3.76 23.96 -30.80
C ALA A 575 3.43 23.42 -29.40
N GLU A 576 3.25 22.11 -29.32
CA GLU A 576 2.95 21.37 -28.07
C GLU A 576 4.22 20.96 -27.27
N ASN A 577 5.39 21.44 -27.67
CA ASN A 577 6.67 21.11 -27.04
C ASN A 577 7.01 19.61 -27.00
N LEU A 578 6.43 18.80 -27.87
CA LEU A 578 6.73 17.37 -27.98
C LEU A 578 8.07 17.13 -28.69
N ILE A 579 8.37 17.92 -29.70
CA ILE A 579 9.59 17.84 -30.49
C ILE A 579 10.26 19.23 -30.54
N SER A 580 11.48 19.32 -30.09
CA SER A 580 12.32 20.53 -30.18
C SER A 580 13.44 20.35 -31.19
N GLY A 581 14.14 21.45 -31.53
CA GLY A 581 15.35 21.40 -32.37
C GLY A 581 16.49 20.62 -31.70
N THR A 582 17.38 20.04 -32.52
CA THR A 582 18.55 19.28 -32.07
C THR A 582 19.83 20.09 -31.98
N GLY A 583 19.75 21.41 -32.26
CA GLY A 583 20.85 22.35 -32.24
C GLY A 583 20.40 23.73 -32.71
N GLU A 584 21.33 24.65 -32.92
CA GLU A 584 20.97 25.98 -33.38
C GLU A 584 20.24 25.93 -34.74
N ASN A 585 18.93 26.18 -34.67
CA ASN A 585 18.06 26.29 -35.84
C ASN A 585 17.96 25.03 -36.73
N ILE A 586 18.07 23.81 -36.14
CA ILE A 586 17.97 22.52 -36.83
C ILE A 586 16.84 21.69 -36.18
N LEU A 587 15.86 21.26 -36.97
CA LEU A 587 14.75 20.39 -36.51
C LEU A 587 15.05 18.89 -36.66
N ALA A 588 15.94 18.56 -37.63
CA ALA A 588 16.36 17.20 -37.95
C ALA A 588 15.22 16.21 -38.27
N PRO A 589 14.27 16.54 -39.18
CA PRO A 589 13.02 15.79 -39.37
C PRO A 589 13.23 14.34 -39.77
N ARG A 590 14.30 14.06 -40.56
CA ARG A 590 14.62 12.72 -41.10
C ARG A 590 15.58 11.91 -40.24
N ASN A 591 16.12 12.50 -39.18
CA ASN A 591 16.99 11.76 -38.27
C ASN A 591 16.16 10.76 -37.45
N SER A 592 16.78 9.60 -37.18
CA SER A 592 16.25 8.63 -36.25
C SER A 592 16.24 9.20 -34.83
N ALA A 593 15.28 8.81 -34.02
CA ALA A 593 15.27 9.19 -32.63
C ALA A 593 15.80 8.04 -31.74
N THR A 594 16.55 8.43 -30.71
CA THR A 594 17.06 7.51 -29.71
C THR A 594 15.97 7.16 -28.69
N ARG A 595 16.17 6.08 -27.94
CA ARG A 595 15.24 5.68 -26.85
C ARG A 595 15.08 6.79 -25.81
N ALA A 596 16.15 7.52 -25.47
CA ALA A 596 16.09 8.66 -24.57
C ALA A 596 15.21 9.82 -25.12
N GLU A 597 15.35 10.14 -26.41
CA GLU A 597 14.53 11.17 -27.05
C GLU A 597 13.05 10.74 -27.11
N ILE A 598 12.78 9.46 -27.44
CA ILE A 598 11.41 8.92 -27.45
C ILE A 598 10.79 8.99 -26.06
N ALA A 599 11.53 8.60 -25.02
CA ALA A 599 11.02 8.63 -23.64
C ALA A 599 10.59 10.05 -23.23
N LEU A 600 11.38 11.07 -23.56
CA LEU A 600 11.00 12.45 -23.28
C LEU A 600 9.78 12.91 -24.11
N ILE A 601 9.69 12.51 -25.37
CA ILE A 601 8.55 12.84 -26.23
C ILE A 601 7.27 12.18 -25.71
N VAL A 602 7.34 10.94 -25.26
CA VAL A 602 6.21 10.19 -24.67
C VAL A 602 5.75 10.83 -23.39
N LYS A 603 6.66 11.16 -22.47
CA LYS A 603 6.34 11.91 -21.25
C LYS A 603 5.61 13.21 -21.58
N ASN A 604 6.20 14.06 -22.42
CA ASN A 604 5.58 15.34 -22.78
C ASN A 604 4.21 15.16 -23.44
N TYR A 605 4.04 14.11 -24.25
CA TYR A 605 2.73 13.80 -24.86
C TYR A 605 1.68 13.42 -23.81
N ALA A 606 2.04 12.55 -22.87
CA ALA A 606 1.12 12.08 -21.85
C ALA A 606 0.72 13.19 -20.87
N GLU A 607 1.65 14.07 -20.49
CA GLU A 607 1.38 15.17 -19.54
C GLU A 607 0.66 16.36 -20.17
N ASN A 608 0.94 16.71 -21.43
CA ASN A 608 0.44 17.93 -22.03
C ASN A 608 -0.79 17.72 -22.93
N ILE A 609 -0.97 16.50 -23.46
CA ILE A 609 -1.92 16.23 -24.54
C ILE A 609 -2.99 15.23 -24.14
N LYS A 610 -2.63 14.13 -23.45
CA LYS A 610 -3.54 13.07 -23.06
C LYS A 610 -4.16 13.32 -21.70
#